data_08cf421e322578054f69dc1714c83d7a
#
_entry.id   08cf421e322578054f69dc1714c83d7a
#
_cell.length_a   1.000
_cell.length_b   1.000
_cell.length_c   1.000
_cell.angle_alpha   90.00
_cell.angle_beta   90.00
_cell.angle_gamma   90.00
#
_symmetry.space_group_name_H-M   'P 1'
#
loop_
_entity.id
_entity.type
_entity.pdbx_description
1 polymer ?
#
loop_
_entity_poly.entity_id
_entity_poly.type
_entity_poly.pdbx_seq_one_letter_code
_entity_poly.pdbx_strand_id
1 'polypeptide(L)'
;TRPAYPGTSSFEQEKIGGETTLSSRGRRTRRRHRHHHHHQTLLPRAVSTKKVSSNRSDVKSSNTSTAKIIETVASNILKLNLKKQSSVCVSVDSNDFEALTQGKVRRVQIKGTNWSSRKNLTCESLDIQIGTVGVDYSKIVTAGRIEIRKPGGRGNAKLFMSFEDFANFLKHPLTNEALNKVKMTFEDEAPKRGGDEASLVLKATFDEDRNAVRSFQMRPLGEERVDVYDVSGSNSDTEQSERVKRFFETLELDLMGTKLRYRNMRVLANGVALDLNVLVEKFPPPVIDF
;
A
#
# COMPACT_ATOMS: atom_id res chain seq x y z
N THR A 1 -43.47 -30.35 43.52
CA THR A 1 -42.89 -31.64 43.05
C THR A 1 -41.61 -31.32 42.25
N ARG A 2 -40.48 -31.55 42.88
CA ARG A 2 -39.15 -31.66 42.25
C ARG A 2 -38.93 -33.08 41.82
N PRO A 3 -38.16 -33.35 40.80
CA PRO A 3 -37.27 -34.49 40.85
C PRO A 3 -35.78 -34.13 40.74
N ALA A 4 -35.05 -34.93 41.32
CA ALA A 4 -33.73 -35.18 41.78
C ALA A 4 -32.69 -35.33 40.67
N TYR A 5 -31.47 -34.92 41.01
CA TYR A 5 -30.19 -35.29 40.38
C TYR A 5 -29.82 -36.75 40.67
N PRO A 6 -29.10 -37.40 39.82
CA PRO A 6 -27.79 -37.90 40.14
C PRO A 6 -26.79 -37.79 38.97
N GLY A 7 -25.54 -37.63 39.15
CA GLY A 7 -24.49 -38.50 39.46
C GLY A 7 -23.14 -37.88 38.98
N THR A 8 -22.25 -37.76 39.90
CA THR A 8 -20.80 -37.55 39.75
C THR A 8 -20.15 -38.72 39.01
N SER A 9 -19.24 -38.44 38.07
CA SER A 9 -18.19 -39.40 37.75
C SER A 9 -16.86 -38.64 37.55
N SER A 10 -15.98 -38.89 38.48
CA SER A 10 -14.57 -38.68 38.46
C SER A 10 -13.94 -39.42 37.27
N PHE A 11 -13.06 -38.75 36.52
CA PHE A 11 -12.10 -39.50 35.71
C PHE A 11 -10.70 -38.93 35.95
N GLU A 12 -9.84 -39.86 36.17
CA GLU A 12 -8.48 -39.90 36.64
C GLU A 12 -7.50 -39.07 35.77
N GLN A 13 -6.51 -38.57 36.50
CA GLN A 13 -5.25 -38.08 35.97
C GLN A 13 -4.41 -39.26 35.41
N GLU A 14 -3.95 -39.11 34.19
CA GLU A 14 -2.85 -39.90 33.70
C GLU A 14 -1.65 -38.97 33.43
N LYS A 15 -0.67 -39.14 34.30
CA LYS A 15 0.71 -38.63 34.18
C LYS A 15 1.47 -39.59 33.28
N ILE A 16 2.00 -39.11 32.18
CA ILE A 16 3.08 -39.79 31.48
C ILE A 16 4.23 -38.81 31.33
N GLY A 17 5.26 -39.08 32.08
CA GLY A 17 6.57 -38.49 31.97
C GLY A 17 7.36 -39.10 30.80
N GLY A 18 8.28 -38.34 30.26
CA GLY A 18 9.20 -38.77 29.22
C GLY A 18 10.28 -37.74 29.02
N GLU A 19 11.24 -37.73 29.96
CA GLU A 19 12.57 -37.16 29.71
C GLU A 19 13.27 -37.96 28.60
N THR A 20 13.86 -37.25 27.66
CA THR A 20 15.07 -37.77 26.95
C THR A 20 15.99 -36.63 26.56
N THR A 21 17.04 -36.52 27.33
CA THR A 21 18.30 -35.86 27.02
C THR A 21 19.04 -36.62 25.92
N LEU A 22 19.82 -35.89 25.10
CA LEU A 22 21.15 -36.22 24.55
C LEU A 22 21.41 -35.26 23.38
N SER A 23 22.26 -34.26 23.53
CA SER A 23 23.74 -34.29 23.42
C SER A 23 24.23 -34.83 22.07
N SER A 24 24.67 -33.93 21.20
CA SER A 24 25.87 -34.21 20.42
C SER A 24 26.57 -32.93 19.91
N ARG A 25 27.72 -32.78 20.41
CA ARG A 25 28.91 -32.06 19.98
C ARG A 25 29.31 -32.42 18.52
N GLY A 26 29.91 -31.50 17.82
CA GLY A 26 30.75 -31.78 16.68
C GLY A 26 30.88 -30.56 15.77
N ARG A 27 31.86 -29.97 15.74
CA ARG A 27 33.29 -29.97 15.43
C ARG A 27 33.61 -28.83 14.46
N ARG A 28 34.52 -28.00 14.94
CA ARG A 28 35.35 -27.04 14.19
C ARG A 28 35.93 -27.64 12.90
N THR A 29 35.98 -26.84 11.84
CA THR A 29 37.16 -26.83 10.97
C THR A 29 37.44 -25.41 10.47
N ARG A 30 38.57 -24.91 10.91
CA ARG A 30 39.34 -23.81 10.33
C ARG A 30 39.84 -24.25 8.95
N ARG A 31 39.82 -23.38 7.96
CA ARG A 31 40.95 -23.30 7.01
C ARG A 31 41.06 -21.87 6.44
N ARG A 32 42.24 -21.33 6.76
CA ARG A 32 42.88 -20.18 6.12
C ARG A 32 43.30 -20.60 4.70
N HIS A 33 43.20 -19.68 3.76
CA HIS A 33 44.27 -19.47 2.80
C HIS A 33 44.27 -18.03 2.29
N ARG A 34 45.38 -17.38 2.55
CA ARG A 34 45.90 -16.18 1.89
C ARG A 34 46.28 -16.54 0.45
N HIS A 35 46.01 -15.68 -0.50
CA HIS A 35 46.99 -15.42 -1.56
C HIS A 35 46.86 -13.94 -2.02
N HIS A 36 47.97 -13.25 -1.83
CA HIS A 36 48.27 -11.98 -2.50
C HIS A 36 48.63 -12.30 -3.97
N HIS A 37 48.10 -11.48 -4.89
CA HIS A 37 48.82 -11.19 -6.11
C HIS A 37 48.60 -9.72 -6.48
N HIS A 38 49.70 -8.97 -6.35
CA HIS A 38 49.92 -7.72 -7.04
C HIS A 38 50.02 -7.96 -8.53
N HIS A 39 49.27 -7.23 -9.34
CA HIS A 39 49.66 -6.93 -10.69
C HIS A 39 49.44 -5.45 -10.97
N GLN A 40 50.56 -4.77 -11.02
CA GLN A 40 50.72 -3.47 -11.68
C GLN A 40 50.59 -3.71 -13.20
N THR A 41 49.76 -2.94 -13.87
CA THR A 41 49.84 -2.82 -15.34
C THR A 41 49.51 -1.39 -15.74
N LEU A 42 50.51 -0.67 -16.07
CA LEU A 42 50.79 0.29 -17.10
C LEU A 42 49.57 0.96 -17.81
N LEU A 43 49.51 2.27 -17.63
CA LEU A 43 48.68 3.21 -18.39
C LEU A 43 49.16 3.34 -19.85
N PRO A 44 48.26 3.36 -20.83
CA PRO A 44 48.57 3.86 -22.14
C PRO A 44 48.28 5.34 -22.28
N ARG A 45 49.24 6.01 -22.80
CA ARG A 45 49.47 7.38 -23.24
C ARG A 45 48.29 7.97 -24.02
N ALA A 46 47.82 9.14 -23.58
CA ALA A 46 46.79 9.94 -24.25
C ALA A 46 47.25 10.38 -25.66
N VAL A 47 46.46 10.04 -26.64
CA VAL A 47 46.51 10.61 -27.98
C VAL A 47 45.56 11.81 -28.03
N SER A 48 46.17 12.99 -28.20
CA SER A 48 45.45 14.28 -28.33
C SER A 48 44.87 14.34 -29.74
N THR A 49 43.56 14.15 -29.87
CA THR A 49 42.84 14.46 -31.10
C THR A 49 42.23 15.86 -31.02
N LYS A 50 42.69 16.75 -31.88
CA LYS A 50 42.16 18.10 -32.09
C LYS A 50 40.64 18.03 -32.38
N LYS A 51 39.83 18.63 -31.47
CA LYS A 51 38.42 18.92 -31.70
C LYS A 51 38.29 19.98 -32.78
N VAL A 52 37.77 19.56 -33.94
CA VAL A 52 37.16 20.45 -34.91
C VAL A 52 35.83 20.91 -34.35
N SER A 53 35.74 22.17 -33.93
CA SER A 53 34.47 22.76 -33.52
C SER A 53 33.64 23.09 -34.73
N SER A 54 32.68 22.23 -35.07
CA SER A 54 31.56 22.59 -35.94
C SER A 54 30.55 23.35 -35.10
N ASN A 55 30.47 24.66 -35.20
CA ASN A 55 29.34 25.48 -34.76
C ASN A 55 28.09 25.06 -35.50
N ARG A 56 27.41 24.03 -35.04
CA ARG A 56 25.98 23.83 -35.29
C ARG A 56 25.24 24.63 -34.25
N SER A 57 24.62 25.72 -34.69
CA SER A 57 23.56 26.39 -33.97
C SER A 57 22.44 25.39 -33.70
N ASP A 58 22.47 24.79 -32.50
CA ASP A 58 21.37 24.02 -31.99
C ASP A 58 20.19 24.97 -31.80
N VAL A 59 19.36 25.09 -32.83
CA VAL A 59 17.96 25.51 -32.69
C VAL A 59 17.36 24.44 -31.78
N LYS A 60 17.28 24.71 -30.48
CA LYS A 60 16.49 23.94 -29.52
C LYS A 60 15.03 24.03 -29.96
N SER A 61 14.64 23.20 -30.92
CA SER A 61 13.23 22.84 -31.07
C SER A 61 12.79 22.25 -29.75
N SER A 62 12.03 23.00 -28.96
CA SER A 62 11.39 22.53 -27.75
C SER A 62 10.24 21.62 -28.14
N ASN A 63 10.54 20.45 -28.74
CA ASN A 63 9.57 19.39 -28.93
C ASN A 63 9.21 18.87 -27.53
N THR A 64 8.20 19.48 -26.92
CA THR A 64 7.63 19.00 -25.68
C THR A 64 7.03 17.62 -26.00
N SER A 65 7.65 16.55 -25.48
CA SER A 65 7.18 15.19 -25.73
C SER A 65 5.74 15.03 -25.22
N THR A 66 4.97 14.19 -25.88
CA THR A 66 3.59 13.85 -25.49
C THR A 66 3.51 13.39 -24.03
N ALA A 67 4.51 12.61 -23.57
CA ALA A 67 4.64 12.20 -22.18
C ALA A 67 4.68 13.41 -21.25
N LYS A 68 5.48 14.44 -21.58
CA LYS A 68 5.63 15.65 -20.75
C LYS A 68 4.33 16.43 -20.61
N ILE A 69 3.54 16.50 -21.67
CA ILE A 69 2.21 17.15 -21.61
C ILE A 69 1.29 16.38 -20.66
N ILE A 70 1.24 15.04 -20.78
CA ILE A 70 0.43 14.18 -19.89
C ILE A 70 0.88 14.34 -18.43
N GLU A 71 2.19 14.29 -18.16
CA GLU A 71 2.78 14.47 -16.82
C GLU A 71 2.36 15.81 -16.20
N THR A 72 2.46 16.88 -16.97
CA THR A 72 2.13 18.25 -16.51
C THR A 72 0.66 18.37 -16.18
N VAL A 73 -0.22 17.93 -17.10
CA VAL A 73 -1.68 17.99 -16.90
C VAL A 73 -2.09 17.12 -15.72
N ALA A 74 -1.59 15.88 -15.64
CA ALA A 74 -1.90 14.98 -14.54
C ALA A 74 -1.43 15.52 -13.18
N SER A 75 -0.20 16.05 -13.12
CA SER A 75 0.34 16.65 -11.89
C SER A 75 -0.51 17.83 -11.43
N ASN A 76 -0.93 18.70 -12.35
CA ASN A 76 -1.75 19.87 -12.02
C ASN A 76 -3.15 19.43 -11.51
N ILE A 77 -3.80 18.49 -12.19
CA ILE A 77 -5.09 17.96 -11.75
C ILE A 77 -4.98 17.34 -10.35
N LEU A 78 -3.95 16.52 -10.10
CA LEU A 78 -3.74 15.93 -8.77
C LEU A 78 -3.53 17.00 -7.71
N LYS A 79 -2.69 18.02 -7.97
CA LYS A 79 -2.48 19.15 -7.05
C LYS A 79 -3.77 19.88 -6.72
N LEU A 80 -4.63 20.15 -7.71
CA LEU A 80 -5.93 20.79 -7.51
C LEU A 80 -6.91 19.93 -6.69
N ASN A 81 -6.80 18.62 -6.74
CA ASN A 81 -7.64 17.67 -5.97
C ASN A 81 -7.14 17.42 -4.55
N LEU A 82 -5.96 17.90 -4.18
CA LEU A 82 -5.41 17.76 -2.84
C LEU A 82 -5.59 19.06 -2.03
N LYS A 83 -5.95 18.90 -0.77
CA LYS A 83 -6.03 20.02 0.20
C LYS A 83 -4.63 20.43 0.66
N LYS A 84 -3.72 19.47 0.82
CA LYS A 84 -2.34 19.65 1.27
C LYS A 84 -1.43 18.60 0.64
N GLN A 85 -0.21 19.01 0.30
CA GLN A 85 0.83 18.14 -0.23
C GLN A 85 2.22 18.76 -0.04
N SER A 86 3.23 17.93 0.19
CA SER A 86 4.63 18.37 0.11
C SER A 86 5.22 18.11 -1.27
N SER A 87 4.85 17.02 -1.92
CA SER A 87 5.26 16.73 -3.29
C SER A 87 4.19 15.98 -4.08
N VAL A 88 4.13 16.24 -5.38
CA VAL A 88 3.41 15.46 -6.39
C VAL A 88 4.31 15.33 -7.61
N CYS A 89 4.66 14.12 -7.97
CA CYS A 89 5.44 13.81 -9.15
C CYS A 89 4.69 12.77 -9.98
N VAL A 90 4.43 13.09 -11.23
CA VAL A 90 3.90 12.14 -12.23
C VAL A 90 4.97 11.90 -13.26
N SER A 91 5.25 10.64 -13.55
CA SER A 91 6.18 10.23 -14.60
C SER A 91 5.45 9.30 -15.56
N VAL A 92 5.63 9.53 -16.85
CA VAL A 92 4.95 8.81 -17.92
C VAL A 92 5.98 8.24 -18.89
N ASP A 93 5.96 6.92 -19.03
CA ASP A 93 6.71 6.23 -20.07
C ASP A 93 5.78 5.95 -21.26
N SER A 94 6.00 6.64 -22.36
CA SER A 94 5.24 6.45 -23.58
C SER A 94 6.11 6.70 -24.81
N ASN A 95 5.79 6.00 -25.90
CA ASN A 95 6.29 6.35 -27.21
C ASN A 95 5.38 7.45 -27.79
N ASP A 96 5.95 8.57 -28.24
CA ASP A 96 5.15 9.71 -28.75
C ASP A 96 4.23 9.30 -29.90
N PHE A 97 4.68 8.44 -30.81
CA PHE A 97 3.86 7.95 -31.91
C PHE A 97 2.67 7.11 -31.40
N GLU A 98 2.89 6.16 -30.48
CA GLU A 98 1.81 5.35 -29.90
C GLU A 98 0.84 6.21 -29.08
N ALA A 99 1.36 7.19 -28.35
CA ALA A 99 0.54 8.10 -27.55
C ALA A 99 -0.36 8.98 -28.42
N LEU A 100 0.16 9.54 -29.51
CA LEU A 100 -0.57 10.41 -30.42
C LEU A 100 -1.59 9.64 -31.29
N THR A 101 -1.17 8.51 -31.86
CA THR A 101 -1.99 7.77 -32.83
C THR A 101 -2.97 6.80 -32.18
N GLN A 102 -2.55 6.13 -31.12
CA GLN A 102 -3.33 5.09 -30.43
C GLN A 102 -3.84 5.55 -29.06
N GLY A 103 -3.36 6.67 -28.54
CA GLY A 103 -3.63 7.11 -27.17
C GLY A 103 -3.07 6.14 -26.12
N LYS A 104 -1.99 5.40 -26.43
CA LYS A 104 -1.45 4.36 -25.57
C LYS A 104 -0.28 4.87 -24.75
N VAL A 105 -0.39 4.75 -23.43
CA VAL A 105 0.66 5.03 -22.45
C VAL A 105 1.12 3.70 -21.84
N ARG A 106 2.42 3.44 -21.81
CA ARG A 106 2.96 2.14 -21.37
C ARG A 106 3.05 2.00 -19.86
N ARG A 107 3.43 3.07 -19.18
CA ARG A 107 3.56 3.11 -17.72
C ARG A 107 3.31 4.52 -17.22
N VAL A 108 2.57 4.60 -16.11
CA VAL A 108 2.41 5.84 -15.34
C VAL A 108 2.84 5.58 -13.91
N GLN A 109 3.71 6.42 -13.38
CA GLN A 109 4.08 6.41 -11.97
C GLN A 109 3.65 7.73 -11.33
N ILE A 110 3.01 7.64 -10.18
CA ILE A 110 2.56 8.79 -9.39
C ILE A 110 3.17 8.65 -8.00
N LYS A 111 3.98 9.63 -7.60
CA LYS A 111 4.57 9.68 -6.27
C LYS A 111 4.13 10.93 -5.54
N GLY A 112 3.91 10.80 -4.25
CA GLY A 112 3.56 11.91 -3.41
C GLY A 112 3.98 11.74 -1.96
N THR A 113 4.13 12.87 -1.27
CA THR A 113 4.43 12.90 0.16
C THR A 113 3.53 13.90 0.87
N ASN A 114 3.14 13.54 2.10
CA ASN A 114 2.26 14.31 2.98
C ASN A 114 0.97 14.77 2.27
N TRP A 115 0.27 13.81 1.65
CA TRP A 115 -0.97 14.10 0.96
C TRP A 115 -2.14 14.15 1.92
N SER A 116 -2.99 15.15 1.72
CA SER A 116 -4.29 15.25 2.33
C SER A 116 -5.33 15.49 1.25
N SER A 117 -6.30 14.61 1.11
CA SER A 117 -7.42 14.80 0.21
C SER A 117 -8.37 15.89 0.75
N ARG A 118 -9.24 16.43 -0.10
CA ARG A 118 -10.30 17.38 0.32
C ARG A 118 -11.27 16.78 1.34
N LYS A 119 -11.40 15.46 1.37
CA LYS A 119 -12.19 14.71 2.35
C LYS A 119 -11.40 14.34 3.62
N ASN A 120 -10.21 14.94 3.82
CA ASN A 120 -9.31 14.71 4.96
C ASN A 120 -8.76 13.27 5.06
N LEU A 121 -8.69 12.54 3.96
CA LEU A 121 -7.90 11.31 3.91
C LEU A 121 -6.43 11.69 3.76
N THR A 122 -5.59 11.24 4.70
CA THR A 122 -4.18 11.62 4.79
C THR A 122 -3.25 10.42 4.61
N CYS A 123 -2.05 10.67 4.11
CA CYS A 123 -0.96 9.70 4.08
C CYS A 123 0.40 10.41 4.02
N GLU A 124 1.42 9.79 4.59
CA GLU A 124 2.78 10.33 4.56
C GLU A 124 3.46 10.10 3.20
N SER A 125 3.28 8.93 2.60
CA SER A 125 3.81 8.66 1.27
C SER A 125 2.91 7.75 0.43
N LEU A 126 2.95 7.98 -0.89
CA LEU A 126 2.20 7.23 -1.88
C LEU A 126 3.08 7.02 -3.12
N ASP A 127 3.16 5.78 -3.60
CA ASP A 127 3.78 5.41 -4.88
C ASP A 127 2.81 4.50 -5.65
N ILE A 128 2.19 5.02 -6.69
CA ILE A 128 1.28 4.28 -7.58
C ILE A 128 2.01 4.00 -8.88
N GLN A 129 1.97 2.75 -9.31
CA GLN A 129 2.48 2.32 -10.60
C GLN A 129 1.35 1.68 -11.39
N ILE A 130 1.00 2.29 -12.51
CA ILE A 130 -0.02 1.82 -13.42
C ILE A 130 0.70 1.31 -14.69
N GLY A 131 0.31 0.15 -15.16
CA GLY A 131 0.82 -0.43 -16.41
C GLY A 131 0.25 0.31 -17.63
N THR A 132 0.09 -0.43 -18.72
CA THR A 132 -0.45 0.15 -19.95
C THR A 132 -1.89 0.66 -19.74
N VAL A 133 -2.12 1.91 -20.17
CA VAL A 133 -3.43 2.55 -20.14
C VAL A 133 -3.70 3.31 -21.43
N GLY A 134 -4.94 3.25 -21.89
CA GLY A 134 -5.41 4.06 -23.02
C GLY A 134 -5.90 5.42 -22.53
N VAL A 135 -5.48 6.50 -23.17
CA VAL A 135 -5.93 7.86 -22.89
C VAL A 135 -6.44 8.52 -24.18
N ASP A 136 -7.40 9.43 -24.03
CA ASP A 136 -7.81 10.30 -25.13
C ASP A 136 -6.92 11.54 -25.17
N TYR A 137 -5.91 11.53 -26.02
CA TYR A 137 -4.95 12.62 -26.14
C TYR A 137 -5.62 13.91 -26.62
N SER A 138 -6.64 13.82 -27.49
CA SER A 138 -7.36 15.00 -27.98
C SER A 138 -8.01 15.78 -26.84
N LYS A 139 -8.58 15.09 -25.87
CA LYS A 139 -9.20 15.72 -24.67
C LYS A 139 -8.16 16.36 -23.76
N ILE A 140 -6.94 15.83 -23.71
CA ILE A 140 -5.86 16.44 -22.93
C ILE A 140 -5.50 17.79 -23.52
N VAL A 141 -5.33 17.88 -24.84
CA VAL A 141 -4.91 19.11 -25.54
C VAL A 141 -6.05 20.13 -25.63
N THR A 142 -7.27 19.68 -25.93
CA THR A 142 -8.41 20.62 -26.19
C THR A 142 -9.14 21.01 -24.93
N ALA A 143 -9.20 20.15 -23.92
CA ALA A 143 -10.03 20.35 -22.73
C ALA A 143 -9.22 20.30 -21.41
N GLY A 144 -7.90 20.08 -21.44
CA GLY A 144 -7.06 19.99 -20.24
C GLY A 144 -7.48 18.88 -19.27
N ARG A 145 -8.17 17.85 -19.76
CA ARG A 145 -8.65 16.73 -18.95
C ARG A 145 -8.13 15.39 -19.46
N ILE A 146 -7.88 14.47 -18.53
CA ILE A 146 -7.45 13.10 -18.85
C ILE A 146 -8.68 12.21 -18.88
N GLU A 147 -8.93 11.60 -20.02
CA GLU A 147 -10.01 10.62 -20.20
C GLU A 147 -9.39 9.25 -20.48
N ILE A 148 -9.71 8.28 -19.59
CA ILE A 148 -9.20 6.90 -19.68
C ILE A 148 -10.10 6.12 -20.62
N ARG A 149 -9.49 5.43 -21.62
CA ARG A 149 -10.19 4.50 -22.50
C ARG A 149 -10.33 3.13 -21.84
N LYS A 150 -11.42 2.44 -22.13
CA LYS A 150 -11.63 1.06 -21.65
C LYS A 150 -10.79 0.06 -22.46
N PRO A 151 -10.26 -0.99 -21.82
CA PRO A 151 -10.27 -1.26 -20.38
C PRO A 151 -9.37 -0.29 -19.63
N GLY A 152 -9.67 -0.02 -18.35
CA GLY A 152 -8.86 0.86 -17.49
C GLY A 152 -7.44 0.36 -17.25
N GLY A 153 -6.59 1.22 -16.68
CA GLY A 153 -5.22 0.88 -16.32
C GLY A 153 -5.17 0.07 -15.02
N ARG A 154 -4.44 -1.05 -15.03
CA ARG A 154 -4.17 -1.85 -13.82
C ARG A 154 -2.78 -1.57 -13.28
N GLY A 155 -2.63 -1.65 -11.98
CA GLY A 155 -1.36 -1.39 -11.34
C GLY A 155 -1.32 -1.76 -9.86
N ASN A 156 -0.31 -1.23 -9.18
CA ASN A 156 -0.11 -1.41 -7.75
C ASN A 156 0.14 -0.06 -7.10
N ALA A 157 -0.22 0.07 -5.83
CA ALA A 157 0.14 1.21 -5.02
C ALA A 157 0.84 0.75 -3.73
N LYS A 158 1.80 1.54 -3.29
CA LYS A 158 2.40 1.45 -1.95
C LYS A 158 2.04 2.72 -1.20
N LEU A 159 1.42 2.55 -0.06
CA LEU A 159 0.92 3.63 0.77
C LEU A 159 1.54 3.49 2.16
N PHE A 160 2.07 4.57 2.71
CA PHE A 160 2.48 4.63 4.10
C PHE A 160 1.67 5.67 4.85
N MET A 161 1.14 5.27 6.00
CA MET A 161 0.37 6.09 6.92
C MET A 161 0.96 6.00 8.32
N SER A 162 1.02 7.10 9.06
CA SER A 162 1.18 7.08 10.51
C SER A 162 0.03 6.30 11.16
N PHE A 163 0.15 5.91 12.43
CA PHE A 163 -0.97 5.28 13.14
C PHE A 163 -2.20 6.20 13.24
N GLU A 164 -1.97 7.51 13.34
CA GLU A 164 -3.05 8.50 13.35
C GLU A 164 -3.76 8.59 11.98
N ASP A 165 -2.99 8.66 10.88
CA ASP A 165 -3.55 8.64 9.53
C ASP A 165 -4.33 7.36 9.27
N PHE A 166 -3.81 6.23 9.76
CA PHE A 166 -4.48 4.93 9.62
C PHE A 166 -5.77 4.87 10.44
N ALA A 167 -5.80 5.43 11.65
CA ALA A 167 -7.03 5.58 12.44
C ALA A 167 -8.08 6.43 11.69
N ASN A 168 -7.65 7.57 11.13
CA ASN A 168 -8.50 8.44 10.33
C ASN A 168 -9.03 7.72 9.07
N PHE A 169 -8.20 6.91 8.44
CA PHE A 169 -8.60 6.07 7.30
C PHE A 169 -9.67 5.06 7.69
N LEU A 170 -9.51 4.34 8.81
CA LEU A 170 -10.48 3.35 9.27
C LEU A 170 -11.86 3.96 9.57
N LYS A 171 -11.91 5.22 10.01
CA LYS A 171 -13.15 5.96 10.32
C LYS A 171 -13.67 6.80 9.14
N HIS A 172 -12.94 6.83 8.04
CA HIS A 172 -13.27 7.67 6.91
C HIS A 172 -14.57 7.23 6.22
N PRO A 173 -15.41 8.15 5.72
CA PRO A 173 -16.66 7.80 5.01
C PRO A 173 -16.48 6.80 3.87
N LEU A 174 -15.32 6.78 3.20
CA LEU A 174 -15.03 5.80 2.15
C LEU A 174 -14.93 4.35 2.67
N THR A 175 -14.65 4.15 3.95
CA THR A 175 -14.59 2.82 4.57
C THR A 175 -15.91 2.40 5.20
N ASN A 176 -16.83 3.35 5.44
CA ASN A 176 -18.09 3.11 6.13
C ASN A 176 -18.96 2.05 5.45
N GLU A 177 -18.97 1.98 4.12
CA GLU A 177 -19.74 0.95 3.42
C GLU A 177 -19.21 -0.45 3.74
N ALA A 178 -17.89 -0.64 3.78
CA ALA A 178 -17.28 -1.91 4.16
C ALA A 178 -17.50 -2.23 5.64
N LEU A 179 -17.43 -1.24 6.53
CA LEU A 179 -17.72 -1.37 7.97
C LEU A 179 -19.19 -1.74 8.21
N ASN A 180 -20.13 -1.12 7.49
CA ASN A 180 -21.56 -1.44 7.59
C ASN A 180 -21.87 -2.88 7.18
N LYS A 181 -21.16 -3.41 6.19
CA LYS A 181 -21.31 -4.82 5.77
C LYS A 181 -20.93 -5.81 6.87
N VAL A 182 -19.98 -5.45 7.74
CA VAL A 182 -19.54 -6.28 8.86
C VAL A 182 -20.12 -5.82 10.21
N LYS A 183 -20.98 -4.79 10.20
CA LYS A 183 -21.70 -4.24 11.37
C LYS A 183 -20.76 -3.91 12.53
N MET A 184 -19.71 -3.15 12.24
CA MET A 184 -18.76 -2.69 13.24
C MET A 184 -18.29 -1.27 12.95
N THR A 185 -17.73 -0.63 13.99
CA THR A 185 -17.04 0.66 13.91
C THR A 185 -15.70 0.58 14.62
N PHE A 186 -14.69 1.29 14.12
CA PHE A 186 -13.42 1.43 14.81
C PHE A 186 -13.45 2.60 15.77
N GLU A 187 -12.82 2.45 16.95
CA GLU A 187 -12.75 3.47 17.97
C GLU A 187 -11.83 4.63 17.58
N ASP A 188 -11.94 5.75 18.34
CA ASP A 188 -11.16 6.96 18.11
C ASP A 188 -9.68 6.81 18.49
N GLU A 189 -9.34 5.82 19.28
CA GLU A 189 -7.96 5.55 19.66
C GLU A 189 -7.17 5.09 18.46
N ALA A 190 -6.01 5.74 18.20
CA ALA A 190 -5.12 5.33 17.12
C ALA A 190 -4.60 3.91 17.36
N PRO A 191 -4.59 3.05 16.35
CA PRO A 191 -3.99 1.73 16.44
C PRO A 191 -2.54 1.80 16.90
N LYS A 192 -2.11 0.79 17.67
CA LYS A 192 -0.76 0.72 18.22
C LYS A 192 -0.06 -0.55 17.73
N ARG A 193 1.26 -0.51 17.70
CA ARG A 193 2.06 -1.70 17.47
C ARG A 193 1.79 -2.71 18.60
N GLY A 194 1.54 -3.97 18.24
CA GLY A 194 1.35 -5.07 19.20
C GLY A 194 2.66 -5.52 19.84
N GLY A 195 2.57 -6.46 20.77
CA GLY A 195 3.74 -7.07 21.38
C GLY A 195 4.63 -7.83 20.40
N ASP A 196 4.08 -8.37 19.34
CA ASP A 196 4.80 -8.84 18.16
C ASP A 196 5.04 -7.65 17.21
N GLU A 197 6.29 -7.45 16.78
CA GLU A 197 6.67 -6.36 15.89
C GLU A 197 5.89 -6.31 14.56
N ALA A 198 5.36 -7.44 14.13
CA ALA A 198 4.57 -7.56 12.91
C ALA A 198 3.07 -7.35 13.11
N SER A 199 2.61 -7.10 14.34
CA SER A 199 1.19 -7.01 14.67
C SER A 199 0.74 -5.59 15.02
N LEU A 200 -0.55 -5.34 14.82
CA LEU A 200 -1.24 -4.08 15.07
C LEU A 200 -2.38 -4.34 16.06
N VAL A 201 -2.47 -3.52 17.11
CA VAL A 201 -3.61 -3.54 18.03
C VAL A 201 -4.56 -2.41 17.66
N LEU A 202 -5.83 -2.76 17.45
CA LEU A 202 -6.91 -1.82 17.14
C LEU A 202 -8.11 -2.09 18.03
N LYS A 203 -8.97 -1.10 18.18
CA LYS A 203 -10.19 -1.20 18.97
C LYS A 203 -11.41 -1.01 18.10
N ALA A 204 -12.44 -1.82 18.33
CA ALA A 204 -13.70 -1.76 17.61
C ALA A 204 -14.89 -2.04 18.51
N THR A 205 -16.06 -1.53 18.10
CA THR A 205 -17.37 -1.86 18.65
C THR A 205 -18.21 -2.54 17.56
N PHE A 206 -19.18 -3.36 17.96
CA PHE A 206 -20.09 -4.04 17.07
C PHE A 206 -21.52 -3.60 17.32
N ASP A 207 -22.37 -3.64 16.29
CA ASP A 207 -23.76 -3.17 16.37
C ASP A 207 -24.58 -3.87 17.46
N GLU A 208 -24.28 -5.15 17.71
CA GLU A 208 -24.94 -5.95 18.72
C GLU A 208 -24.52 -5.58 20.14
N ASP A 209 -23.29 -5.06 20.29
CA ASP A 209 -22.65 -4.80 21.58
C ASP A 209 -22.10 -3.37 21.65
N ARG A 210 -22.98 -2.39 21.37
CA ARG A 210 -22.65 -0.96 21.17
C ARG A 210 -21.91 -0.31 22.35
N ASN A 211 -21.92 -0.93 23.52
CA ASN A 211 -21.26 -0.39 24.72
C ASN A 211 -19.95 -1.10 25.07
N ALA A 212 -19.58 -2.14 24.37
CA ALA A 212 -18.37 -2.91 24.64
C ALA A 212 -17.30 -2.65 23.58
N VAL A 213 -16.31 -1.86 23.97
CA VAL A 213 -15.10 -1.68 23.17
C VAL A 213 -14.24 -2.93 23.30
N ARG A 214 -13.91 -3.56 22.17
CA ARG A 214 -13.04 -4.73 22.13
C ARG A 214 -11.71 -4.40 21.49
N SER A 215 -10.66 -5.03 21.96
CA SER A 215 -9.30 -4.88 21.43
C SER A 215 -8.92 -6.09 20.61
N PHE A 216 -8.46 -5.84 19.39
CA PHE A 216 -8.05 -6.89 18.46
C PHE A 216 -6.57 -6.72 18.12
N GLN A 217 -5.83 -7.82 18.20
CA GLN A 217 -4.50 -7.90 17.63
C GLN A 217 -4.60 -8.47 16.23
N MET A 218 -4.14 -7.71 15.25
CA MET A 218 -4.13 -8.10 13.85
C MET A 218 -2.70 -8.35 13.39
N ARG A 219 -2.48 -9.45 12.69
CA ARG A 219 -1.21 -9.85 12.09
C ARG A 219 -1.38 -10.10 10.60
N PRO A 220 -0.65 -9.39 9.73
CA PRO A 220 -0.62 -9.69 8.31
C PRO A 220 -0.01 -11.07 8.03
N LEU A 221 -0.66 -11.86 7.16
CA LEU A 221 -0.22 -13.20 6.76
C LEU A 221 0.24 -13.29 5.30
N GLY A 222 0.65 -12.19 4.70
CA GLY A 222 1.01 -12.12 3.28
C GLY A 222 -0.14 -11.64 2.40
N GLU A 223 -0.25 -12.16 1.17
CA GLU A 223 -1.17 -11.61 0.18
C GLU A 223 -2.64 -11.83 0.55
N GLU A 224 -3.40 -10.73 0.63
CA GLU A 224 -4.85 -10.64 0.84
C GLU A 224 -5.36 -11.31 2.13
N ARG A 225 -4.47 -11.64 3.08
CA ARG A 225 -4.81 -12.37 4.31
C ARG A 225 -4.31 -11.68 5.56
N VAL A 226 -5.13 -11.74 6.60
CA VAL A 226 -4.78 -11.26 7.95
C VAL A 226 -5.24 -12.28 8.99
N ASP A 227 -4.50 -12.37 10.08
CA ASP A 227 -4.95 -13.06 11.29
C ASP A 227 -5.42 -12.02 12.30
N VAL A 228 -6.50 -12.32 13.01
CA VAL A 228 -7.10 -11.40 14.00
C VAL A 228 -7.48 -12.18 15.24
N TYR A 229 -7.02 -11.67 16.39
CA TYR A 229 -7.29 -12.25 17.70
C TYR A 229 -7.91 -11.21 18.61
N ASP A 230 -8.99 -11.57 19.32
CA ASP A 230 -9.52 -10.74 20.40
C ASP A 230 -8.59 -10.84 21.62
N VAL A 231 -8.04 -9.70 22.05
CA VAL A 231 -7.16 -9.58 23.21
C VAL A 231 -7.84 -8.95 24.42
N SER A 232 -9.16 -8.70 24.36
CA SER A 232 -9.95 -8.13 25.45
C SER A 232 -10.19 -9.10 26.60
N GLY A 233 -9.79 -10.37 26.46
CA GLY A 233 -9.91 -11.39 27.53
C GLY A 233 -11.25 -12.12 27.55
N SER A 234 -12.14 -11.90 26.60
CA SER A 234 -13.39 -12.63 26.46
C SER A 234 -13.16 -13.88 25.61
N ASN A 235 -13.35 -15.04 26.21
CA ASN A 235 -13.14 -16.36 25.57
C ASN A 235 -14.12 -16.68 24.41
N SER A 236 -14.89 -15.71 23.94
CA SER A 236 -16.10 -16.03 23.22
C SER A 236 -16.10 -15.69 21.73
N ASP A 237 -15.16 -14.90 21.19
CA ASP A 237 -15.57 -14.31 19.93
C ASP A 237 -14.64 -14.50 18.74
N THR A 238 -14.58 -15.76 18.31
CA THR A 238 -14.14 -16.11 16.93
C THR A 238 -14.97 -15.32 15.89
N GLU A 239 -16.25 -15.01 16.15
CA GLU A 239 -17.13 -14.30 15.21
C GLU A 239 -16.72 -12.84 15.01
N GLN A 240 -16.44 -12.08 16.09
CA GLN A 240 -15.99 -10.68 15.94
C GLN A 240 -14.61 -10.61 15.32
N SER A 241 -13.70 -11.49 15.69
CA SER A 241 -12.37 -11.59 15.05
C SER A 241 -12.51 -11.88 13.54
N GLU A 242 -13.40 -12.78 13.15
CA GLU A 242 -13.67 -13.07 11.73
C GLU A 242 -14.32 -11.87 11.00
N ARG A 243 -15.11 -11.04 11.68
CA ARG A 243 -15.65 -9.81 11.10
C ARG A 243 -14.55 -8.77 10.83
N VAL A 244 -13.65 -8.53 11.79
CA VAL A 244 -12.50 -7.65 11.60
C VAL A 244 -11.60 -8.16 10.47
N LYS A 245 -11.31 -9.46 10.45
CA LYS A 245 -10.54 -10.12 9.39
C LYS A 245 -11.20 -9.90 8.02
N ARG A 246 -12.49 -10.19 7.89
CA ARG A 246 -13.27 -10.03 6.65
C ARG A 246 -13.24 -8.58 6.17
N PHE A 247 -13.32 -7.61 7.06
CA PHE A 247 -13.22 -6.20 6.68
C PHE A 247 -11.92 -5.93 5.91
N PHE A 248 -10.76 -6.35 6.45
CA PHE A 248 -9.48 -6.11 5.78
C PHE A 248 -9.33 -6.91 4.49
N GLU A 249 -9.69 -8.19 4.49
CA GLU A 249 -9.56 -9.06 3.32
C GLU A 249 -10.46 -8.66 2.15
N THR A 250 -11.60 -8.04 2.43
CA THR A 250 -12.57 -7.62 1.40
C THR A 250 -12.59 -6.13 1.14
N LEU A 251 -11.69 -5.37 1.78
CA LEU A 251 -11.67 -3.92 1.65
C LEU A 251 -11.36 -3.49 0.22
N GLU A 252 -12.35 -2.86 -0.40
CA GLU A 252 -12.24 -2.22 -1.70
C GLU A 252 -12.76 -0.78 -1.59
N LEU A 253 -11.96 0.16 -2.04
CA LEU A 253 -12.28 1.59 -2.02
C LEU A 253 -12.41 2.11 -3.44
N ASP A 254 -13.44 2.89 -3.71
CA ASP A 254 -13.58 3.63 -4.97
C ASP A 254 -13.29 5.13 -4.76
N LEU A 255 -12.18 5.58 -5.31
CA LEU A 255 -11.76 6.98 -5.32
C LEU A 255 -12.16 7.64 -6.65
N MET A 256 -13.45 7.82 -6.87
CA MET A 256 -13.98 8.47 -8.08
C MET A 256 -13.50 7.83 -9.40
N GLY A 257 -13.53 6.49 -9.45
CA GLY A 257 -13.14 5.69 -10.61
C GLY A 257 -11.72 5.16 -10.56
N THR A 258 -11.03 5.33 -9.42
CA THR A 258 -9.83 4.58 -9.08
C THR A 258 -10.16 3.61 -7.96
N LYS A 259 -10.20 2.33 -8.27
CA LYS A 259 -10.49 1.27 -7.31
C LYS A 259 -9.19 0.77 -6.69
N LEU A 260 -9.17 0.74 -5.36
CA LEU A 260 -8.06 0.26 -4.55
C LEU A 260 -8.53 -0.97 -3.78
N ARG A 261 -7.83 -2.08 -3.92
CA ARG A 261 -8.09 -3.30 -3.17
C ARG A 261 -6.89 -3.65 -2.32
N TYR A 262 -7.12 -4.00 -1.07
CA TYR A 262 -6.09 -4.51 -0.16
C TYR A 262 -5.35 -5.70 -0.77
N ARG A 263 -4.04 -5.71 -0.64
CA ARG A 263 -3.18 -6.81 -1.04
C ARG A 263 -2.30 -7.28 0.11
N ASN A 264 -1.60 -6.37 0.78
CA ASN A 264 -0.71 -6.71 1.89
C ASN A 264 -0.53 -5.51 2.82
N MET A 265 -0.13 -5.80 4.07
CA MET A 265 0.16 -4.81 5.09
C MET A 265 1.46 -5.16 5.80
N ARG A 266 2.17 -4.14 6.21
CA ARG A 266 3.33 -4.27 7.12
C ARG A 266 3.20 -3.24 8.22
N VAL A 267 3.33 -3.71 9.45
CA VAL A 267 3.35 -2.83 10.63
C VAL A 267 4.78 -2.38 10.85
N LEU A 268 5.01 -1.08 10.86
CA LEU A 268 6.31 -0.45 11.06
C LEU A 268 6.35 0.23 12.43
N ALA A 269 7.52 0.72 12.85
CA ALA A 269 7.68 1.36 14.16
C ALA A 269 6.77 2.59 14.35
N ASN A 270 6.53 3.35 13.27
CA ASN A 270 5.82 4.63 13.29
C ASN A 270 4.51 4.64 12.48
N GLY A 271 4.07 3.49 11.97
CA GLY A 271 2.85 3.44 11.16
C GLY A 271 2.64 2.14 10.41
N VAL A 272 1.83 2.22 9.38
CA VAL A 272 1.37 1.08 8.57
C VAL A 272 1.71 1.32 7.10
N ALA A 273 2.38 0.36 6.49
CA ALA A 273 2.60 0.32 5.05
C ALA A 273 1.61 -0.65 4.40
N LEU A 274 0.85 -0.17 3.42
CA LEU A 274 -0.12 -0.94 2.66
C LEU A 274 0.36 -1.13 1.22
N ASP A 275 0.28 -2.35 0.73
CA ASP A 275 0.38 -2.67 -0.68
C ASP A 275 -1.05 -2.90 -1.22
N LEU A 276 -1.42 -2.21 -2.29
CA LEU A 276 -2.77 -2.21 -2.86
C LEU A 276 -2.74 -2.59 -4.34
N ASN A 277 -3.73 -3.33 -4.80
CA ASN A 277 -4.02 -3.47 -6.22
C ASN A 277 -4.83 -2.25 -6.68
N VAL A 278 -4.50 -1.72 -7.85
CA VAL A 278 -5.11 -0.50 -8.40
C VAL A 278 -5.76 -0.79 -9.74
N LEU A 279 -7.00 -0.32 -9.92
CA LEU A 279 -7.68 -0.26 -11.20
C LEU A 279 -8.15 1.17 -11.45
N VAL A 280 -7.58 1.84 -12.46
CA VAL A 280 -7.95 3.20 -12.85
C VAL A 280 -8.90 3.14 -14.03
N GLU A 281 -10.17 3.36 -13.78
CA GLU A 281 -11.22 3.42 -14.83
C GLU A 281 -11.48 4.85 -15.29
N LYS A 282 -11.26 5.83 -14.38
CA LYS A 282 -11.39 7.25 -14.65
C LYS A 282 -10.28 8.02 -13.96
N PHE A 283 -9.88 9.13 -14.51
CA PHE A 283 -9.02 10.10 -13.85
C PHE A 283 -9.89 11.20 -13.23
N PRO A 284 -9.63 11.64 -11.99
CA PRO A 284 -10.47 12.66 -11.36
C PRO A 284 -10.48 13.95 -12.20
N PRO A 285 -11.64 14.59 -12.37
CA PRO A 285 -11.69 15.88 -13.03
C PRO A 285 -10.95 16.94 -12.19
N PRO A 286 -10.45 18.02 -12.79
CA PRO A 286 -9.93 19.14 -12.02
C PRO A 286 -11.08 19.76 -11.20
N VAL A 287 -10.87 19.87 -9.90
CA VAL A 287 -11.82 20.59 -9.03
C VAL A 287 -11.41 22.06 -9.05
N ILE A 288 -12.25 22.90 -9.60
CA ILE A 288 -12.09 24.36 -9.60
C ILE A 288 -13.05 24.89 -8.52
N ASP A 289 -12.48 25.41 -7.42
CA ASP A 289 -13.26 26.15 -6.44
C ASP A 289 -13.42 27.58 -6.99
N PHE A 290 -14.65 27.99 -7.18
CA PHE A 290 -15.02 29.37 -7.51
C PHE A 290 -15.33 30.13 -6.23
#